data_ae10be4910f40a335a5bc7af5526c03a
#
_entry.id   ae10be4910f40a335a5bc7af5526c03a
#
_cell.length_a   1.000
_cell.length_b   1.000
_cell.length_c   1.000
_cell.angle_alpha   90.00
_cell.angle_beta   90.00
_cell.angle_gamma   90.00
#
_symmetry.space_group_name_H-M   'P 1'
#
loop_
_entity.id
_entity.type
_entity.pdbx_description
1 polymer ?
#
loop_
_entity_poly.entity_id
_entity_poly.type
_entity_poly.pdbx_seq_one_letter_code
_entity_poly.pdbx_strand_id
1 'polypeptide(L)'
;MSLRARPLPPEVVFAPLAGRVSDIARTALADARAEIPEIAALPDAEQDRIERSIADAMSRICEHLCGAELRLDYLDLTGRQRAEAGVSFSAITALIMICSRTMLRAAAKLIPQTDHELSVTLADRLFTALGRGTQRILDGYQQAALAQAEHDHHLSATLIESLLSGGGKDPAERGSVVESLGLPSIGNFRVVLATPKQPEPDLHFEIRQRPNTRIRAVWRHSPEENVGVLALLDTDERPLRDLLDTIDADRIGVSEAYRDIGDTATALRQARLALGCLNGTTCRIAHYGDDPLALLLMLSGPDEASAMARRTLGGLLSLPEHDRTLLLKTLRAWSDADGSTPQAATSLHCHRNTVRYRLHRIEEHSGSTLTHPARTAELLVALRAVELFPEQFENTTQP
;
A
#
# COMPACT_ATOMS: atom_id res chain seq x y z
N MET A 1 11.63 -48.13 60.20
CA MET A 1 11.76 -46.65 60.21
C MET A 1 12.62 -46.22 59.01
N SER A 2 12.01 -45.95 57.89
CA SER A 2 12.75 -45.58 56.66
C SER A 2 13.12 -44.10 56.75
N LEU A 3 14.41 -43.82 56.91
CA LEU A 3 14.95 -42.46 56.75
C LEU A 3 14.65 -41.97 55.32
N ARG A 4 13.59 -41.22 55.15
CA ARG A 4 13.37 -40.43 53.90
C ARG A 4 14.55 -39.45 53.77
N ALA A 5 15.44 -39.71 52.85
CA ALA A 5 16.50 -38.77 52.47
C ALA A 5 15.83 -37.41 52.21
N ARG A 6 16.35 -36.35 52.85
CA ARG A 6 15.87 -34.97 52.63
C ARG A 6 16.08 -34.65 51.15
N PRO A 7 15.03 -34.14 50.43
CA PRO A 7 15.18 -33.80 49.03
C PRO A 7 16.36 -32.80 48.85
N LEU A 8 17.18 -33.02 47.88
CA LEU A 8 18.29 -32.11 47.55
C LEU A 8 17.71 -30.78 47.04
N PRO A 9 18.23 -29.64 47.45
CA PRO A 9 17.75 -28.37 46.96
C PRO A 9 18.04 -28.21 45.44
N PRO A 10 17.16 -27.51 44.68
CA PRO A 10 17.28 -27.33 43.22
C PRO A 10 18.68 -26.85 42.80
N GLU A 11 19.30 -25.96 43.57
CA GLU A 11 20.63 -25.42 43.37
C GLU A 11 21.72 -26.50 43.22
N VAL A 12 21.61 -27.56 44.02
CA VAL A 12 22.57 -28.68 44.02
C VAL A 12 22.30 -29.63 42.83
N VAL A 13 21.03 -29.86 42.53
CA VAL A 13 20.65 -30.82 41.47
C VAL A 13 20.95 -30.25 40.09
N PHE A 14 20.75 -28.94 39.85
CA PHE A 14 20.93 -28.34 38.56
C PHE A 14 22.32 -27.71 38.31
N ALA A 15 23.17 -27.58 39.36
CA ALA A 15 24.53 -27.08 39.20
C ALA A 15 25.36 -27.77 38.08
N PRO A 16 25.25 -29.10 37.86
CA PRO A 16 25.98 -29.76 36.78
C PRO A 16 25.59 -29.34 35.39
N LEU A 17 24.42 -28.70 35.18
CA LEU A 17 24.02 -28.19 33.88
C LEU A 17 24.92 -27.04 33.40
N ALA A 18 25.38 -26.19 34.33
CA ALA A 18 26.24 -25.04 33.99
C ALA A 18 27.54 -25.48 33.29
N GLY A 19 28.14 -26.59 33.68
CA GLY A 19 29.32 -27.17 33.01
C GLY A 19 29.06 -27.82 31.67
N ARG A 20 27.77 -27.98 31.26
CA ARG A 20 27.36 -28.66 30.02
C ARG A 20 26.66 -27.74 29.03
N VAL A 21 26.55 -26.46 29.32
CA VAL A 21 25.81 -25.48 28.51
C VAL A 21 26.31 -25.47 27.08
N SER A 22 27.63 -25.46 26.84
CA SER A 22 28.19 -25.45 25.49
C SER A 22 27.87 -26.70 24.70
N ASP A 23 27.84 -27.88 25.33
CA ASP A 23 27.48 -29.15 24.67
C ASP A 23 25.97 -29.17 24.36
N ILE A 24 25.15 -28.66 25.26
CA ILE A 24 23.69 -28.55 25.06
C ILE A 24 23.39 -27.58 23.91
N ALA A 25 24.07 -26.43 23.86
CA ALA A 25 23.90 -25.44 22.77
C ALA A 25 24.33 -26.01 21.42
N ARG A 26 25.47 -26.72 21.36
CA ARG A 26 25.94 -27.39 20.13
C ARG A 26 24.96 -28.45 19.67
N THR A 27 24.39 -29.24 20.58
CA THR A 27 23.37 -30.23 20.28
C THR A 27 22.11 -29.54 19.71
N ALA A 28 21.66 -28.46 20.33
CA ALA A 28 20.49 -27.71 19.87
C ALA A 28 20.71 -27.12 18.49
N LEU A 29 21.90 -26.59 18.20
CA LEU A 29 22.21 -26.07 16.85
C LEU A 29 22.31 -27.21 15.83
N ALA A 30 22.86 -28.36 16.18
CA ALA A 30 22.90 -29.51 15.27
C ALA A 30 21.49 -30.02 14.92
N ASP A 31 20.61 -30.12 15.91
CA ASP A 31 19.20 -30.45 15.69
C ASP A 31 18.51 -29.40 14.82
N ALA A 32 18.80 -28.10 15.05
CA ALA A 32 18.24 -27.00 14.26
C ALA A 32 18.69 -27.04 12.80
N ARG A 33 19.95 -27.34 12.53
CA ARG A 33 20.46 -27.54 11.15
C ARG A 33 19.76 -28.69 10.43
N ALA A 34 19.42 -29.74 11.15
CA ALA A 34 18.73 -30.90 10.58
C ALA A 34 17.22 -30.64 10.32
N GLU A 35 16.58 -29.84 11.16
CA GLU A 35 15.12 -29.61 11.11
C GLU A 35 14.73 -28.31 10.39
N ILE A 36 15.63 -27.30 10.26
CA ILE A 36 15.34 -25.96 9.72
C ILE A 36 16.31 -25.66 8.56
N PRO A 37 15.87 -25.81 7.29
CA PRO A 37 16.71 -25.56 6.12
C PRO A 37 17.33 -24.14 6.07
N GLU A 38 16.60 -23.13 6.52
CA GLU A 38 17.08 -21.74 6.57
C GLU A 38 18.30 -21.59 7.48
N ILE A 39 18.31 -22.24 8.64
CA ILE A 39 19.44 -22.21 9.57
C ILE A 39 20.65 -22.97 8.96
N ALA A 40 20.40 -24.08 8.28
CA ALA A 40 21.45 -24.83 7.61
C ALA A 40 22.11 -24.04 6.46
N ALA A 41 21.36 -23.17 5.80
CA ALA A 41 21.84 -22.35 4.68
C ALA A 41 22.58 -21.07 5.10
N LEU A 42 22.59 -20.70 6.38
CA LEU A 42 23.28 -19.52 6.87
C LEU A 42 24.81 -19.67 6.75
N PRO A 43 25.55 -18.56 6.55
CA PRO A 43 27.01 -18.56 6.62
C PRO A 43 27.51 -19.06 7.98
N ASP A 44 28.68 -19.70 8.02
CA ASP A 44 29.26 -20.27 9.25
C ASP A 44 29.37 -19.24 10.37
N ALA A 45 29.75 -17.99 10.06
CA ALA A 45 29.86 -16.91 11.03
C ALA A 45 28.51 -16.59 11.72
N GLU A 46 27.39 -16.71 11.00
CA GLU A 46 26.04 -16.52 11.55
C GLU A 46 25.63 -17.73 12.39
N GLN A 47 25.97 -18.94 11.97
CA GLN A 47 25.73 -20.14 12.73
C GLN A 47 26.49 -20.13 14.05
N ASP A 48 27.74 -19.67 14.08
CA ASP A 48 28.53 -19.48 15.29
C ASP A 48 27.93 -18.41 16.23
N ARG A 49 27.34 -17.36 15.67
CA ARG A 49 26.60 -16.36 16.45
C ARG A 49 25.35 -16.96 17.09
N ILE A 50 24.64 -17.81 16.35
CA ILE A 50 23.48 -18.55 16.88
C ILE A 50 23.91 -19.44 18.03
N GLU A 51 24.98 -20.23 17.88
CA GLU A 51 25.48 -21.13 18.92
C GLU A 51 25.82 -20.37 20.22
N ARG A 52 26.57 -19.26 20.08
CA ARG A 52 26.91 -18.41 21.24
C ARG A 52 25.67 -17.83 21.93
N SER A 53 24.70 -17.36 21.15
CA SER A 53 23.45 -16.81 21.68
C SER A 53 22.62 -17.88 22.41
N ILE A 54 22.59 -19.11 21.88
CA ILE A 54 21.93 -20.25 22.53
C ILE A 54 22.66 -20.58 23.84
N ALA A 55 23.99 -20.64 23.84
CA ALA A 55 24.78 -20.93 25.04
C ALA A 55 24.57 -19.88 26.15
N ASP A 56 24.54 -18.60 25.78
CA ASP A 56 24.27 -17.50 26.71
C ASP A 56 22.85 -17.63 27.34
N ALA A 57 21.85 -17.88 26.52
CA ALA A 57 20.48 -18.06 27.00
C ALA A 57 20.37 -19.27 27.95
N MET A 58 20.96 -20.38 27.57
CA MET A 58 20.97 -21.61 28.39
C MET A 58 21.75 -21.43 29.69
N SER A 59 22.85 -20.67 29.72
CA SER A 59 23.58 -20.35 30.96
C SER A 59 22.69 -19.62 31.95
N ARG A 60 21.97 -18.59 31.50
CA ARG A 60 21.07 -17.81 32.37
C ARG A 60 19.87 -18.63 32.86
N ILE A 61 19.37 -19.52 32.01
CA ILE A 61 18.34 -20.46 32.42
C ILE A 61 18.86 -21.41 33.49
N CYS A 62 20.10 -21.91 33.36
CA CYS A 62 20.74 -22.73 34.39
C CYS A 62 20.90 -21.98 35.74
N GLU A 63 21.35 -20.73 35.68
CA GLU A 63 21.42 -19.85 36.88
C GLU A 63 20.07 -19.68 37.54
N HIS A 64 19.00 -19.47 36.74
CA HIS A 64 17.64 -19.37 37.22
C HIS A 64 17.13 -20.68 37.85
N LEU A 65 17.45 -21.81 37.25
CA LEU A 65 17.13 -23.14 37.86
C LEU A 65 17.81 -23.32 39.22
N CYS A 66 19.00 -22.74 39.37
CA CYS A 66 19.73 -22.71 40.65
C CYS A 66 19.28 -21.58 41.61
N GLY A 67 18.21 -20.89 41.35
CA GLY A 67 17.61 -19.88 42.22
C GLY A 67 18.00 -18.43 41.97
N ALA A 68 18.81 -18.14 40.94
CA ALA A 68 19.13 -16.79 40.59
C ALA A 68 17.95 -16.05 39.90
N GLU A 69 17.97 -14.71 39.96
CA GLU A 69 17.01 -13.89 39.25
C GLU A 69 17.14 -14.09 37.73
N LEU A 70 16.01 -14.25 37.04
CA LEU A 70 16.00 -14.44 35.58
C LEU A 70 16.23 -13.12 34.84
N ARG A 71 17.38 -12.97 34.18
CA ARG A 71 17.79 -11.79 33.39
C ARG A 71 17.86 -12.15 31.93
N LEU A 72 16.86 -11.69 31.17
CA LEU A 72 16.70 -12.00 29.72
C LEU A 72 16.61 -10.76 28.83
N ASP A 73 16.95 -9.56 29.35
CA ASP A 73 16.78 -8.29 28.62
C ASP A 73 17.59 -8.23 27.31
N TYR A 74 18.72 -8.94 27.23
CA TYR A 74 19.56 -9.01 26.03
C TYR A 74 18.92 -9.81 24.87
N LEU A 75 17.89 -10.60 25.14
CA LEU A 75 17.21 -11.41 24.12
C LEU A 75 16.44 -10.57 23.12
N ASP A 76 16.03 -9.34 23.46
CA ASP A 76 15.46 -8.38 22.52
C ASP A 76 16.48 -8.07 21.40
N LEU A 77 17.77 -7.86 21.78
CA LEU A 77 18.84 -7.65 20.80
C LEU A 77 19.06 -8.88 19.93
N THR A 78 18.97 -10.07 20.52
CA THR A 78 19.06 -11.34 19.77
C THR A 78 17.96 -11.44 18.72
N GLY A 79 16.73 -11.10 19.07
CA GLY A 79 15.60 -11.08 18.14
C GLY A 79 15.83 -10.13 16.96
N ARG A 80 16.29 -8.89 17.25
CA ARG A 80 16.63 -7.89 16.21
C ARG A 80 17.70 -8.42 15.27
N GLN A 81 18.82 -8.94 15.78
CA GLN A 81 19.91 -9.49 14.97
C GLN A 81 19.46 -10.63 14.05
N ARG A 82 18.47 -11.43 14.45
CA ARG A 82 17.90 -12.50 13.61
C ARG A 82 17.06 -11.95 12.47
N ALA A 83 16.23 -10.91 12.74
CA ALA A 83 15.47 -10.22 11.71
C ALA A 83 16.41 -9.57 10.67
N GLU A 84 17.46 -8.86 11.13
CA GLU A 84 18.47 -8.23 10.29
C GLU A 84 19.25 -9.24 9.42
N ALA A 85 19.48 -10.46 9.96
CA ALA A 85 20.11 -11.55 9.21
C ALA A 85 19.17 -12.25 8.21
N GLY A 86 17.91 -11.81 8.09
CA GLY A 86 16.93 -12.36 7.15
C GLY A 86 16.38 -13.73 7.54
N VAL A 87 16.54 -14.15 8.81
CA VAL A 87 15.97 -15.40 9.32
C VAL A 87 14.46 -15.23 9.50
N SER A 88 13.65 -16.12 8.92
CA SER A 88 12.19 -16.00 9.01
C SER A 88 11.66 -16.18 10.44
N PHE A 89 10.51 -15.57 10.70
CA PHE A 89 9.82 -15.70 11.99
C PHE A 89 9.52 -17.17 12.35
N SER A 90 9.18 -17.98 11.36
CA SER A 90 8.92 -19.41 11.52
C SER A 90 10.18 -20.18 11.91
N ALA A 91 11.32 -19.87 11.30
CA ALA A 91 12.60 -20.48 11.63
C ALA A 91 13.05 -20.13 13.06
N ILE A 92 12.86 -18.90 13.52
CA ILE A 92 13.15 -18.49 14.90
C ILE A 92 12.27 -19.23 15.89
N THR A 93 10.97 -19.32 15.63
CA THR A 93 10.04 -20.03 16.50
C THR A 93 10.42 -21.52 16.61
N ALA A 94 10.76 -22.16 15.49
CA ALA A 94 11.21 -23.55 15.47
C ALA A 94 12.54 -23.70 16.23
N LEU A 95 13.50 -22.79 16.07
CA LEU A 95 14.76 -22.78 16.81
C LEU A 95 14.54 -22.71 18.33
N ILE A 96 13.66 -21.82 18.80
CA ILE A 96 13.32 -21.69 20.22
C ILE A 96 12.73 -23.00 20.75
N MET A 97 11.85 -23.64 19.98
CA MET A 97 11.26 -24.93 20.38
C MET A 97 12.31 -26.06 20.46
N ILE A 98 13.25 -26.09 19.54
CA ILE A 98 14.36 -27.07 19.57
C ILE A 98 15.26 -26.83 20.79
N CYS A 99 15.65 -25.57 21.04
CA CYS A 99 16.42 -25.20 22.23
C CYS A 99 15.70 -25.58 23.52
N SER A 100 14.41 -25.32 23.59
CA SER A 100 13.57 -25.66 24.76
C SER A 100 13.53 -27.16 25.01
N ARG A 101 13.31 -27.94 23.96
CA ARG A 101 13.30 -29.42 23.99
C ARG A 101 14.62 -30.00 24.47
N THR A 102 15.73 -29.47 23.93
CA THR A 102 17.09 -29.96 24.25
C THR A 102 17.44 -29.63 25.69
N MET A 103 17.12 -28.43 26.18
CA MET A 103 17.34 -28.02 27.57
C MET A 103 16.52 -28.85 28.55
N LEU A 104 15.22 -29.07 28.26
CA LEU A 104 14.33 -29.90 29.08
C LEU A 104 14.88 -31.32 29.22
N ARG A 105 15.32 -31.94 28.08
CA ARG A 105 15.91 -33.29 28.08
C ARG A 105 17.19 -33.35 28.91
N ALA A 106 18.03 -32.32 28.86
CA ALA A 106 19.25 -32.26 29.66
C ALA A 106 18.97 -32.15 31.15
N ALA A 107 18.03 -31.28 31.54
CA ALA A 107 17.65 -31.06 32.93
C ALA A 107 16.91 -32.27 33.56
N ALA A 108 15.99 -32.88 32.79
CA ALA A 108 15.23 -34.05 33.27
C ALA A 108 16.13 -35.25 33.63
N LYS A 109 17.28 -35.42 32.99
CA LYS A 109 18.24 -36.51 33.30
C LYS A 109 18.88 -36.37 34.67
N LEU A 110 18.83 -35.21 35.33
CA LEU A 110 19.42 -34.95 36.65
C LEU A 110 18.45 -35.22 37.78
N ILE A 111 17.16 -35.38 37.49
CA ILE A 111 16.13 -35.55 38.52
C ILE A 111 15.99 -37.04 38.86
N PRO A 112 16.07 -37.42 40.17
CA PRO A 112 15.76 -38.76 40.59
C PRO A 112 14.31 -39.11 40.24
N GLN A 113 14.08 -40.34 39.71
CA GLN A 113 12.73 -40.79 39.30
C GLN A 113 11.65 -40.79 40.41
N THR A 114 12.09 -40.70 41.67
CA THR A 114 11.21 -40.72 42.85
C THR A 114 10.90 -39.31 43.38
N ASP A 115 11.53 -38.25 42.87
CA ASP A 115 11.36 -36.89 43.35
C ASP A 115 10.39 -36.09 42.44
N HIS A 116 9.10 -36.26 42.72
CA HIS A 116 8.03 -35.57 41.96
C HIS A 116 7.98 -34.07 42.23
N GLU A 117 8.31 -33.61 43.45
CA GLU A 117 8.28 -32.20 43.83
C GLU A 117 9.35 -31.43 43.06
N LEU A 118 10.55 -32.00 42.94
CA LEU A 118 11.63 -31.42 42.16
C LEU A 118 11.30 -31.39 40.66
N SER A 119 10.59 -32.42 40.16
CA SER A 119 10.13 -32.46 38.76
C SER A 119 9.14 -31.33 38.43
N VAL A 120 8.21 -31.06 39.35
CA VAL A 120 7.23 -29.94 39.18
C VAL A 120 7.95 -28.60 39.24
N THR A 121 8.87 -28.42 40.21
CA THR A 121 9.66 -27.19 40.36
C THR A 121 10.51 -26.90 39.09
N LEU A 122 11.14 -27.94 38.52
CA LEU A 122 11.87 -27.80 37.26
C LEU A 122 10.96 -27.34 36.13
N ALA A 123 9.83 -28.01 35.97
CA ALA A 123 8.89 -27.69 34.92
C ALA A 123 8.42 -26.24 35.02
N ASP A 124 8.02 -25.78 36.20
CA ASP A 124 7.55 -24.41 36.42
C ASP A 124 8.62 -23.37 36.12
N ARG A 125 9.82 -23.50 36.68
CA ARG A 125 10.95 -22.57 36.43
C ARG A 125 11.35 -22.57 34.99
N LEU A 126 11.45 -23.74 34.33
CA LEU A 126 11.86 -23.85 32.95
C LEU A 126 10.82 -23.24 31.99
N PHE A 127 9.53 -23.55 32.19
CA PHE A 127 8.47 -22.97 31.36
C PHE A 127 8.38 -21.44 31.55
N THR A 128 8.56 -20.94 32.77
CA THR A 128 8.62 -19.50 33.03
C THR A 128 9.78 -18.84 32.29
N ALA A 129 10.99 -19.42 32.36
CA ALA A 129 12.17 -18.91 31.69
C ALA A 129 12.03 -18.95 30.15
N LEU A 130 11.54 -20.07 29.61
CA LEU A 130 11.32 -20.24 28.18
C LEU A 130 10.23 -19.30 27.66
N GLY A 131 9.11 -19.17 28.38
CA GLY A 131 8.03 -18.26 27.98
C GLY A 131 8.48 -16.80 27.92
N ARG A 132 9.15 -16.32 28.98
CA ARG A 132 9.70 -14.95 29.00
C ARG A 132 10.78 -14.73 27.94
N GLY A 133 11.68 -15.72 27.76
CA GLY A 133 12.74 -15.64 26.75
C GLY A 133 12.19 -15.59 25.33
N THR A 134 11.21 -16.45 25.05
CA THR A 134 10.51 -16.47 23.76
C THR A 134 9.87 -15.13 23.46
N GLN A 135 9.12 -14.57 24.41
CA GLN A 135 8.45 -13.29 24.23
C GLN A 135 9.45 -12.17 23.91
N ARG A 136 10.57 -12.08 24.66
CA ARG A 136 11.61 -11.07 24.40
C ARG A 136 12.23 -11.19 23.02
N ILE A 137 12.59 -12.40 22.60
CA ILE A 137 13.14 -12.60 21.25
C ILE A 137 12.13 -12.16 20.17
N LEU A 138 10.85 -12.54 20.33
CA LEU A 138 9.81 -12.20 19.36
C LEU A 138 9.51 -10.70 19.35
N ASP A 139 9.48 -10.03 20.51
CA ASP A 139 9.31 -8.57 20.59
C ASP A 139 10.45 -7.84 19.86
N GLY A 140 11.70 -8.24 20.10
CA GLY A 140 12.86 -7.68 19.41
C GLY A 140 12.84 -7.93 17.90
N TYR A 141 12.44 -9.13 17.48
CA TYR A 141 12.29 -9.47 16.07
C TYR A 141 11.22 -8.62 15.39
N GLN A 142 10.04 -8.50 15.99
CA GLN A 142 8.94 -7.71 15.45
C GLN A 142 9.30 -6.24 15.32
N GLN A 143 9.97 -5.67 16.33
CA GLN A 143 10.44 -4.28 16.27
C GLN A 143 11.42 -4.05 15.12
N ALA A 144 12.38 -4.95 14.91
CA ALA A 144 13.32 -4.83 13.80
C ALA A 144 12.64 -5.01 12.43
N ALA A 145 11.74 -5.98 12.32
CA ALA A 145 10.99 -6.22 11.08
C ALA A 145 10.11 -5.03 10.71
N LEU A 146 9.45 -4.40 11.71
CA LEU A 146 8.68 -3.18 11.50
C LEU A 146 9.58 -2.01 11.09
N ALA A 147 10.70 -1.80 11.79
CA ALA A 147 11.65 -0.72 11.45
C ALA A 147 12.26 -0.90 10.05
N GLN A 148 12.54 -2.14 9.65
CA GLN A 148 13.02 -2.44 8.30
C GLN A 148 11.94 -2.16 7.25
N ALA A 149 10.70 -2.60 7.50
CA ALA A 149 9.59 -2.33 6.59
C ALA A 149 9.31 -0.83 6.45
N GLU A 150 9.37 -0.06 7.55
CA GLU A 150 9.27 1.40 7.52
C GLU A 150 10.41 2.05 6.74
N HIS A 151 11.65 1.57 6.94
CA HIS A 151 12.83 2.07 6.20
C HIS A 151 12.70 1.80 4.70
N ASP A 152 12.35 0.57 4.33
CA ASP A 152 12.14 0.18 2.93
C ASP A 152 10.99 0.98 2.30
N HIS A 153 9.93 1.25 3.06
CA HIS A 153 8.81 2.09 2.62
C HIS A 153 9.26 3.54 2.38
N HIS A 154 10.03 4.13 3.29
CA HIS A 154 10.56 5.48 3.13
C HIS A 154 11.53 5.60 1.95
N LEU A 155 12.41 4.63 1.77
CA LEU A 155 13.32 4.58 0.61
C LEU A 155 12.51 4.48 -0.69
N SER A 156 11.56 3.55 -0.76
CA SER A 156 10.70 3.40 -1.93
C SER A 156 9.90 4.67 -2.21
N ALA A 157 9.34 5.33 -1.20
CA ALA A 157 8.62 6.59 -1.36
C ALA A 157 9.52 7.71 -1.92
N THR A 158 10.75 7.82 -1.43
CA THR A 158 11.74 8.81 -1.92
C THR A 158 12.13 8.53 -3.37
N LEU A 159 12.35 7.26 -3.72
CA LEU A 159 12.71 6.84 -5.07
C LEU A 159 11.56 7.06 -6.05
N ILE A 160 10.33 6.75 -5.66
CA ILE A 160 9.14 7.03 -6.46
C ILE A 160 8.97 8.54 -6.66
N GLU A 161 9.14 9.36 -5.61
CA GLU A 161 9.03 10.82 -5.73
C GLU A 161 10.07 11.38 -6.70
N SER A 162 11.29 10.85 -6.70
CA SER A 162 12.33 11.20 -7.66
C SER A 162 11.88 10.90 -9.10
N LEU A 163 11.28 9.75 -9.37
CA LEU A 163 10.74 9.41 -10.69
C LEU A 163 9.58 10.34 -11.09
N LEU A 164 8.66 10.59 -10.17
CA LEU A 164 7.45 11.42 -10.41
C LEU A 164 7.79 12.89 -10.64
N SER A 165 8.86 13.41 -10.02
CA SER A 165 9.34 14.77 -10.22
C SER A 165 10.21 14.97 -11.45
N GLY A 166 10.54 13.90 -12.16
CA GLY A 166 11.47 13.94 -13.31
C GLY A 166 12.94 14.02 -12.88
N GLY A 167 13.24 13.61 -11.63
CA GLY A 167 14.58 13.45 -11.10
C GLY A 167 15.32 12.30 -11.81
N GLY A 168 16.66 12.29 -11.70
CA GLY A 168 17.48 11.28 -12.37
C GLY A 168 17.68 11.58 -13.85
N LYS A 169 18.21 12.77 -14.18
CA LYS A 169 18.61 13.11 -15.55
C LYS A 169 19.73 12.20 -16.07
N ASP A 170 20.51 11.63 -15.15
CA ASP A 170 21.55 10.66 -15.47
C ASP A 170 20.94 9.26 -15.65
N PRO A 171 21.19 8.61 -16.82
CA PRO A 171 20.72 7.23 -17.07
C PRO A 171 21.22 6.21 -16.02
N ALA A 172 22.42 6.42 -15.44
CA ALA A 172 22.98 5.52 -14.43
C ALA A 172 22.21 5.63 -13.09
N GLU A 173 21.90 6.85 -12.64
CA GLU A 173 21.07 7.06 -11.44
C GLU A 173 19.68 6.47 -11.61
N ARG A 174 19.05 6.66 -12.77
CA ARG A 174 17.74 6.06 -13.08
C ARG A 174 17.78 4.55 -13.04
N GLY A 175 18.82 3.93 -13.58
CA GLY A 175 19.00 2.47 -13.56
C GLY A 175 18.97 1.91 -12.14
N SER A 176 19.72 2.54 -11.23
CA SER A 176 19.77 2.15 -9.80
C SER A 176 18.40 2.32 -9.09
N VAL A 177 17.70 3.44 -9.35
CA VAL A 177 16.36 3.69 -8.78
C VAL A 177 15.36 2.63 -9.23
N VAL A 178 15.34 2.33 -10.51
CA VAL A 178 14.42 1.37 -11.12
C VAL A 178 14.66 -0.05 -10.64
N GLU A 179 15.94 -0.45 -10.54
CA GLU A 179 16.32 -1.75 -9.98
C GLU A 179 15.89 -1.90 -8.52
N SER A 180 16.12 -0.86 -7.72
CA SER A 180 15.71 -0.82 -6.30
C SER A 180 14.17 -0.90 -6.13
N LEU A 181 13.40 -0.36 -7.09
CA LEU A 181 11.94 -0.45 -7.12
C LEU A 181 11.42 -1.75 -7.76
N GLY A 182 12.31 -2.61 -8.29
CA GLY A 182 11.93 -3.85 -8.95
C GLY A 182 11.18 -3.64 -10.27
N LEU A 183 11.31 -2.46 -10.89
CA LEU A 183 10.71 -2.14 -12.18
C LEU A 183 11.72 -2.39 -13.32
N PRO A 184 11.30 -2.66 -14.57
CA PRO A 184 12.21 -2.66 -15.72
C PRO A 184 12.58 -1.23 -16.12
N SER A 185 13.76 -1.03 -16.71
CA SER A 185 14.19 0.28 -17.22
C SER A 185 13.45 0.69 -18.49
N ILE A 186 13.07 -0.29 -19.31
CA ILE A 186 12.30 -0.14 -20.54
C ILE A 186 11.15 -1.14 -20.50
N GLY A 187 9.93 -0.68 -20.83
CA GLY A 187 8.74 -1.52 -20.77
C GLY A 187 7.50 -0.85 -21.32
N ASN A 188 6.35 -1.41 -21.01
CA ASN A 188 5.06 -0.78 -21.25
C ASN A 188 4.56 -0.25 -19.92
N PHE A 189 4.70 1.06 -19.70
CA PHE A 189 4.35 1.71 -18.45
C PHE A 189 3.05 2.49 -18.55
N ARG A 190 2.38 2.64 -17.39
CA ARG A 190 1.27 3.56 -17.16
C ARG A 190 1.47 4.23 -15.80
N VAL A 191 1.04 5.48 -15.70
CA VAL A 191 0.82 6.13 -14.41
C VAL A 191 -0.67 6.13 -14.12
N VAL A 192 -1.01 5.71 -12.92
CA VAL A 192 -2.38 5.72 -12.38
C VAL A 192 -2.43 6.67 -11.21
N LEU A 193 -3.35 7.62 -11.27
CA LEU A 193 -3.62 8.57 -10.18
C LEU A 193 -5.03 8.31 -9.66
N ALA A 194 -5.15 8.01 -8.37
CA ALA A 194 -6.41 7.69 -7.73
C ALA A 194 -6.68 8.61 -6.54
N THR A 195 -7.90 9.15 -6.44
CA THR A 195 -8.35 9.91 -5.27
C THR A 195 -8.97 8.97 -4.25
N PRO A 196 -8.43 8.88 -3.01
CA PRO A 196 -8.96 7.99 -2.00
C PRO A 196 -10.38 8.41 -1.57
N LYS A 197 -11.26 7.46 -1.28
CA LYS A 197 -12.62 7.73 -0.79
C LYS A 197 -12.63 8.35 0.61
N GLN A 198 -11.63 8.07 1.41
CA GLN A 198 -11.46 8.62 2.76
C GLN A 198 -10.10 9.28 2.89
N PRO A 199 -10.00 10.43 3.58
CA PRO A 199 -8.73 11.15 3.73
C PRO A 199 -7.75 10.46 4.70
N GLU A 200 -8.14 9.42 5.40
CA GLU A 200 -7.22 8.62 6.20
C GLU A 200 -6.39 7.73 5.26
N PRO A 201 -5.05 7.66 5.47
CA PRO A 201 -4.22 6.73 4.72
C PRO A 201 -4.69 5.32 5.09
N ASP A 202 -5.45 4.71 4.19
CA ASP A 202 -5.79 3.31 4.32
C ASP A 202 -4.49 2.52 4.15
N LEU A 203 -3.89 2.10 5.29
CA LEU A 203 -2.71 1.25 5.37
C LEU A 203 -2.91 -0.10 4.64
N HIS A 204 -4.11 -0.33 4.14
CA HIS A 204 -4.52 -1.53 3.42
C HIS A 204 -4.77 -1.31 1.92
N PHE A 205 -4.39 -0.17 1.35
CA PHE A 205 -4.27 -0.04 -0.10
C PHE A 205 -3.08 -0.89 -0.62
N GLU A 206 -2.86 -2.01 0.00
CA GLU A 206 -2.10 -3.10 -0.58
C GLU A 206 -2.94 -3.64 -1.73
N ILE A 207 -2.62 -3.18 -2.94
CA ILE A 207 -2.84 -4.04 -4.09
C ILE A 207 -2.02 -5.28 -3.77
N ARG A 208 -2.66 -6.27 -3.18
CA ARG A 208 -2.07 -7.60 -3.02
C ARG A 208 -1.65 -7.99 -4.41
N GLN A 209 -0.36 -7.89 -4.68
CA GLN A 209 0.22 -8.46 -5.89
C GLN A 209 -0.14 -9.93 -5.82
N ARG A 210 -1.24 -10.29 -6.50
CA ARG A 210 -1.54 -11.70 -6.70
C ARG A 210 -0.32 -12.24 -7.42
N PRO A 211 0.30 -13.34 -6.96
CA PRO A 211 1.56 -13.85 -7.52
C PRO A 211 1.52 -14.20 -9.02
N ASN A 212 0.41 -13.95 -9.68
CA ASN A 212 0.17 -14.19 -11.11
C ASN A 212 -0.18 -12.92 -11.91
N THR A 213 0.00 -11.71 -11.37
CA THR A 213 -0.27 -10.49 -12.13
C THR A 213 0.89 -10.22 -13.08
N ARG A 214 0.57 -10.07 -14.37
CA ARG A 214 1.49 -9.61 -15.42
C ARG A 214 1.79 -8.11 -15.31
N ILE A 215 1.61 -7.53 -14.12
CA ILE A 215 1.85 -6.13 -13.81
C ILE A 215 2.76 -6.04 -12.60
N ARG A 216 3.85 -5.27 -12.72
CA ARG A 216 4.61 -4.80 -11.57
C ARG A 216 4.16 -3.37 -11.27
N ALA A 217 3.91 -3.06 -10.02
CA ALA A 217 3.43 -1.75 -9.62
C ALA A 217 4.16 -1.26 -8.37
N VAL A 218 4.50 0.01 -8.37
CA VAL A 218 4.97 0.72 -7.19
C VAL A 218 4.04 1.90 -6.92
N TRP A 219 3.73 2.15 -5.65
CA TRP A 219 2.75 3.14 -5.26
C TRP A 219 3.32 4.16 -4.28
N ARG A 220 2.98 5.42 -4.51
CA ARG A 220 3.10 6.49 -3.53
C ARG A 220 1.71 6.79 -2.97
N HIS A 221 1.58 6.72 -1.67
CA HIS A 221 0.34 7.02 -0.96
C HIS A 221 0.44 8.38 -0.28
N SER A 222 -0.61 9.19 -0.40
CA SER A 222 -0.77 10.43 0.35
C SER A 222 -2.26 10.62 0.69
N PRO A 223 -2.59 11.49 1.67
CA PRO A 223 -3.99 11.77 2.03
C PRO A 223 -4.83 12.32 0.89
N GLU A 224 -4.21 12.98 -0.08
CA GLU A 224 -4.89 13.66 -1.19
C GLU A 224 -4.95 12.79 -2.44
N GLU A 225 -3.88 12.03 -2.73
CA GLU A 225 -3.76 11.24 -3.96
C GLU A 225 -2.89 10.00 -3.78
N ASN A 226 -3.25 8.92 -4.44
CA ASN A 226 -2.44 7.73 -4.59
C ASN A 226 -1.90 7.67 -6.02
N VAL A 227 -0.58 7.58 -6.17
CA VAL A 227 0.08 7.54 -7.47
C VAL A 227 0.76 6.20 -7.67
N GLY A 228 0.35 5.46 -8.69
CA GLY A 228 0.95 4.19 -9.08
C GLY A 228 1.75 4.31 -10.38
N VAL A 229 2.96 3.78 -10.38
CA VAL A 229 3.74 3.52 -11.60
C VAL A 229 3.65 2.03 -11.89
N LEU A 230 3.02 1.69 -12.99
CA LEU A 230 2.72 0.32 -13.39
C LEU A 230 3.55 -0.08 -14.60
N ALA A 231 4.24 -1.21 -14.53
CA ALA A 231 4.90 -1.85 -15.66
C ALA A 231 4.09 -3.08 -16.09
N LEU A 232 3.52 -3.03 -17.28
CA LEU A 232 2.80 -4.13 -17.88
C LEU A 232 3.83 -5.05 -18.57
N LEU A 233 3.85 -6.32 -18.18
CA LEU A 233 4.78 -7.32 -18.72
C LEU A 233 4.30 -7.88 -20.08
N ASP A 234 3.10 -7.48 -20.52
CA ASP A 234 2.46 -7.90 -21.76
C ASP A 234 1.82 -6.68 -22.44
N THR A 235 1.46 -6.84 -23.72
CA THR A 235 0.70 -5.84 -24.48
C THR A 235 -0.82 -5.92 -24.24
N ASP A 236 -1.27 -6.92 -23.52
CA ASP A 236 -2.68 -7.10 -23.14
C ASP A 236 -3.07 -6.10 -22.05
N GLU A 237 -4.08 -5.29 -22.30
CA GLU A 237 -4.58 -4.29 -21.36
C GLU A 237 -5.66 -4.82 -20.39
N ARG A 238 -6.11 -6.07 -20.57
CA ARG A 238 -7.11 -6.68 -19.64
C ARG A 238 -6.62 -6.68 -18.19
N PRO A 239 -5.36 -7.06 -17.89
CA PRO A 239 -4.86 -7.02 -16.52
C PRO A 239 -4.88 -5.60 -15.90
N LEU A 240 -4.64 -4.55 -16.71
CA LEU A 240 -4.74 -3.16 -16.25
C LEU A 240 -6.18 -2.82 -15.89
N ARG A 241 -7.15 -3.17 -16.75
CA ARG A 241 -8.56 -2.92 -16.51
C ARG A 241 -9.05 -3.63 -15.24
N ASP A 242 -8.73 -4.92 -15.11
CA ASP A 242 -9.06 -5.70 -13.92
C ASP A 242 -8.46 -5.09 -12.64
N LEU A 243 -7.24 -4.57 -12.72
CA LEU A 243 -6.58 -3.87 -11.62
C LEU A 243 -7.32 -2.57 -11.27
N LEU A 244 -7.64 -1.72 -12.25
CA LEU A 244 -8.32 -0.45 -12.03
C LEU A 244 -9.71 -0.64 -11.39
N ASP A 245 -10.39 -1.73 -11.71
CA ASP A 245 -11.68 -2.09 -11.11
C ASP A 245 -11.56 -2.48 -9.62
N THR A 246 -10.39 -2.99 -9.20
CA THR A 246 -10.14 -3.37 -7.80
C THR A 246 -9.72 -2.21 -6.90
N ILE A 247 -9.26 -1.10 -7.49
CA ILE A 247 -8.82 0.09 -6.73
C ILE A 247 -10.03 0.74 -6.05
N ASP A 248 -10.01 0.86 -4.73
CA ASP A 248 -11.04 1.57 -3.99
C ASP A 248 -10.75 3.07 -3.96
N ALA A 249 -11.21 3.76 -4.98
CA ALA A 249 -11.04 5.20 -5.18
C ALA A 249 -12.31 5.81 -5.76
N ASP A 250 -12.54 7.08 -5.47
CA ASP A 250 -13.66 7.83 -6.05
C ASP A 250 -13.46 8.06 -7.54
N ARG A 251 -12.25 8.47 -7.92
CA ARG A 251 -11.88 8.78 -9.30
C ARG A 251 -10.48 8.29 -9.60
N ILE A 252 -10.26 7.90 -10.85
CA ILE A 252 -8.98 7.38 -11.33
C ILE A 252 -8.66 8.02 -12.68
N GLY A 253 -7.48 8.64 -12.78
CA GLY A 253 -6.88 9.11 -14.04
C GLY A 253 -5.73 8.20 -14.45
N VAL A 254 -5.66 7.85 -15.72
CA VAL A 254 -4.64 6.96 -16.29
C VAL A 254 -3.91 7.66 -17.43
N SER A 255 -2.58 7.60 -17.43
CA SER A 255 -1.75 8.15 -18.50
C SER A 255 -1.84 7.33 -19.79
N GLU A 256 -1.31 7.88 -20.90
CA GLU A 256 -0.93 7.05 -22.05
C GLU A 256 0.15 6.04 -21.70
N ALA A 257 0.32 5.04 -22.59
CA ALA A 257 1.45 4.13 -22.53
C ALA A 257 2.75 4.87 -22.82
N TYR A 258 3.78 4.60 -22.03
CA TYR A 258 5.11 5.09 -22.30
C TYR A 258 6.16 3.99 -22.13
N ARG A 259 7.34 4.17 -22.72
CA ARG A 259 8.35 3.11 -22.79
C ARG A 259 9.57 3.36 -21.89
N ASP A 260 10.00 4.60 -21.80
CA ASP A 260 11.14 4.99 -20.99
C ASP A 260 10.66 5.46 -19.62
N ILE A 261 11.13 4.84 -18.56
CA ILE A 261 10.77 5.20 -17.18
C ILE A 261 11.09 6.69 -16.88
N GLY A 262 12.01 7.31 -17.59
CA GLY A 262 12.31 8.74 -17.50
C GLY A 262 11.15 9.65 -17.87
N ASP A 263 10.15 9.15 -18.60
CA ASP A 263 8.95 9.90 -19.00
C ASP A 263 7.85 9.88 -17.93
N THR A 264 8.10 9.25 -16.76
CA THR A 264 7.10 9.10 -15.69
C THR A 264 6.51 10.43 -15.23
N ALA A 265 7.30 11.50 -15.14
CA ALA A 265 6.79 12.83 -14.77
C ALA A 265 5.81 13.38 -15.83
N THR A 266 6.04 13.11 -17.10
CA THR A 266 5.10 13.48 -18.18
C THR A 266 3.83 12.66 -18.09
N ALA A 267 3.96 11.34 -17.86
CA ALA A 267 2.83 10.43 -17.68
C ALA A 267 2.00 10.81 -16.45
N LEU A 268 2.63 11.28 -15.35
CA LEU A 268 1.90 11.78 -14.18
C LEU A 268 1.05 13.02 -14.53
N ARG A 269 1.61 13.96 -15.33
CA ARG A 269 0.82 15.10 -15.80
C ARG A 269 -0.37 14.69 -16.65
N GLN A 270 -0.20 13.68 -17.51
CA GLN A 270 -1.28 13.12 -18.31
C GLN A 270 -2.36 12.48 -17.44
N ALA A 271 -1.98 11.68 -16.43
CA ALA A 271 -2.92 11.08 -15.49
C ALA A 271 -3.71 12.14 -14.69
N ARG A 272 -3.06 13.25 -14.27
CA ARG A 272 -3.73 14.38 -13.62
C ARG A 272 -4.74 15.07 -14.55
N LEU A 273 -4.38 15.29 -15.80
CA LEU A 273 -5.30 15.85 -16.81
C LEU A 273 -6.50 14.91 -17.03
N ALA A 274 -6.25 13.60 -17.17
CA ALA A 274 -7.31 12.62 -17.30
C ALA A 274 -8.26 12.64 -16.08
N LEU A 275 -7.70 12.69 -14.87
CA LEU A 275 -8.49 12.80 -13.63
C LEU A 275 -9.37 14.07 -13.62
N GLY A 276 -8.80 15.21 -14.04
CA GLY A 276 -9.54 16.48 -14.16
C GLY A 276 -10.68 16.42 -15.18
N CYS A 277 -10.50 15.65 -16.26
CA CYS A 277 -11.56 15.44 -17.25
C CYS A 277 -12.79 14.71 -16.72
N LEU A 278 -12.71 14.07 -15.55
CA LEU A 278 -13.85 13.42 -14.89
C LEU A 278 -14.82 14.42 -14.22
N ASN A 279 -14.45 15.69 -14.06
CA ASN A 279 -15.35 16.69 -13.50
C ASN A 279 -16.61 16.81 -14.34
N GLY A 280 -17.77 16.82 -13.67
CA GLY A 280 -19.08 16.87 -14.32
C GLY A 280 -19.53 15.58 -15.00
N THR A 281 -18.81 14.46 -14.82
CA THR A 281 -19.18 13.15 -15.35
C THR A 281 -19.54 12.18 -14.23
N THR A 282 -20.23 11.09 -14.58
CA THR A 282 -20.51 9.96 -13.68
C THR A 282 -19.46 8.85 -13.79
N CYS A 283 -18.51 8.98 -14.70
CA CYS A 283 -17.45 8.00 -14.90
C CYS A 283 -16.46 8.06 -13.73
N ARG A 284 -15.98 6.90 -13.31
CA ARG A 284 -14.98 6.75 -12.26
C ARG A 284 -13.55 6.75 -12.78
N ILE A 285 -13.34 6.28 -14.01
CA ILE A 285 -12.03 6.10 -14.64
C ILE A 285 -11.99 6.90 -15.93
N ALA A 286 -10.91 7.65 -16.16
CA ALA A 286 -10.60 8.29 -17.43
C ALA A 286 -9.17 7.96 -17.86
N HIS A 287 -9.00 7.60 -19.12
CA HIS A 287 -7.69 7.52 -19.74
C HIS A 287 -7.37 8.85 -20.43
N TYR A 288 -6.10 9.22 -20.43
CA TYR A 288 -5.65 10.42 -21.14
C TYR A 288 -6.00 10.31 -22.62
N GLY A 289 -6.73 11.32 -23.12
CA GLY A 289 -7.19 11.37 -24.51
C GLY A 289 -8.58 10.79 -24.78
N ASP A 290 -9.25 10.16 -23.80
CA ASP A 290 -10.63 9.65 -23.97
C ASP A 290 -11.64 10.77 -24.28
N ASP A 291 -11.47 11.95 -23.66
CA ASP A 291 -12.27 13.15 -23.92
C ASP A 291 -11.36 14.28 -24.44
N PRO A 292 -11.13 14.37 -25.76
CA PRO A 292 -10.23 15.38 -26.34
C PRO A 292 -10.70 16.82 -26.08
N LEU A 293 -12.00 17.05 -25.97
CA LEU A 293 -12.55 18.38 -25.71
C LEU A 293 -12.27 18.80 -24.26
N ALA A 294 -12.57 17.94 -23.31
CA ALA A 294 -12.23 18.19 -21.91
C ALA A 294 -10.72 18.38 -21.72
N LEU A 295 -9.91 17.58 -22.39
CA LEU A 295 -8.45 17.69 -22.34
C LEU A 295 -7.96 19.06 -22.85
N LEU A 296 -8.48 19.55 -23.98
CA LEU A 296 -8.15 20.88 -24.49
C LEU A 296 -8.55 22.00 -23.53
N LEU A 297 -9.70 21.89 -22.91
CA LEU A 297 -10.15 22.85 -21.90
C LEU A 297 -9.27 22.81 -20.64
N MET A 298 -8.90 21.62 -20.16
CA MET A 298 -7.96 21.47 -19.05
C MET A 298 -6.58 22.06 -19.35
N LEU A 299 -6.09 21.90 -20.59
CA LEU A 299 -4.81 22.45 -21.03
C LEU A 299 -4.87 23.98 -21.20
N SER A 300 -6.02 24.56 -21.57
CA SER A 300 -6.18 26.01 -21.64
C SER A 300 -6.22 26.69 -20.27
N GLY A 301 -6.57 25.95 -19.23
CA GLY A 301 -6.69 26.44 -17.88
C GLY A 301 -8.09 27.01 -17.54
N PRO A 302 -8.38 27.12 -16.21
CA PRO A 302 -9.70 27.53 -15.73
C PRO A 302 -10.09 28.94 -16.15
N ASP A 303 -9.16 29.88 -16.22
CA ASP A 303 -9.44 31.28 -16.50
C ASP A 303 -9.88 31.50 -17.95
N GLU A 304 -9.14 30.93 -18.91
CA GLU A 304 -9.46 31.00 -20.35
C GLU A 304 -10.74 30.24 -20.68
N ALA A 305 -10.89 29.04 -20.12
CA ALA A 305 -12.08 28.22 -20.32
C ALA A 305 -13.33 28.91 -19.76
N SER A 306 -13.25 29.49 -18.55
CA SER A 306 -14.37 30.20 -17.93
C SER A 306 -14.69 31.52 -18.64
N ALA A 307 -13.68 32.27 -19.09
CA ALA A 307 -13.90 33.49 -19.87
C ALA A 307 -14.62 33.20 -21.20
N MET A 308 -14.26 32.11 -21.86
CA MET A 308 -14.95 31.66 -23.07
C MET A 308 -16.38 31.22 -22.76
N ALA A 309 -16.58 30.44 -21.72
CA ALA A 309 -17.92 29.98 -21.32
C ALA A 309 -18.83 31.16 -20.93
N ARG A 310 -18.33 32.17 -20.22
CA ARG A 310 -19.09 33.39 -19.89
C ARG A 310 -19.48 34.18 -21.11
N ARG A 311 -18.64 34.27 -22.15
CA ARG A 311 -18.99 34.95 -23.41
C ARG A 311 -20.09 34.20 -24.16
N THR A 312 -20.08 32.88 -24.14
CA THR A 312 -21.02 32.05 -24.92
C THR A 312 -22.33 31.80 -24.16
N LEU A 313 -22.27 31.58 -22.85
CA LEU A 313 -23.42 31.26 -22.00
C LEU A 313 -23.81 32.39 -21.04
N GLY A 314 -23.26 33.60 -21.17
CA GLY A 314 -23.40 34.68 -20.19
C GLY A 314 -24.84 34.97 -19.79
N GLY A 315 -25.76 35.05 -20.73
CA GLY A 315 -27.19 35.26 -20.47
C GLY A 315 -27.84 34.11 -19.70
N LEU A 316 -27.38 32.86 -19.93
CA LEU A 316 -27.82 31.68 -19.20
C LEU A 316 -27.25 31.65 -17.77
N LEU A 317 -25.97 32.02 -17.63
CA LEU A 317 -25.27 31.98 -16.35
C LEU A 317 -25.77 33.08 -15.38
N SER A 318 -26.38 34.15 -15.90
CA SER A 318 -27.01 35.21 -15.10
C SER A 318 -28.41 34.86 -14.58
N LEU A 319 -29.01 33.75 -15.01
CA LEU A 319 -30.30 33.30 -14.52
C LEU A 319 -30.24 32.83 -13.05
N PRO A 320 -31.38 32.84 -12.33
CA PRO A 320 -31.46 32.19 -11.01
C PRO A 320 -30.97 30.76 -11.05
N GLU A 321 -30.30 30.33 -10.00
CA GLU A 321 -29.62 29.03 -9.92
C GLU A 321 -30.47 27.85 -10.38
N HIS A 322 -31.74 27.81 -9.94
CA HIS A 322 -32.67 26.75 -10.32
C HIS A 322 -32.87 26.69 -11.85
N ASP A 323 -33.17 27.84 -12.48
CA ASP A 323 -33.39 27.92 -13.92
C ASP A 323 -32.11 27.62 -14.71
N ARG A 324 -30.99 28.18 -14.27
CA ARG A 324 -29.66 27.93 -14.85
C ARG A 324 -29.34 26.44 -14.85
N THR A 325 -29.45 25.78 -13.70
CA THR A 325 -29.18 24.35 -13.56
C THR A 325 -30.08 23.51 -14.42
N LEU A 326 -31.38 23.85 -14.48
CA LEU A 326 -32.36 23.14 -15.28
C LEU A 326 -32.05 23.22 -16.79
N LEU A 327 -31.68 24.42 -17.27
CA LEU A 327 -31.37 24.61 -18.68
C LEU A 327 -30.03 23.96 -19.08
N LEU A 328 -28.98 24.07 -18.24
CA LEU A 328 -27.69 23.40 -18.50
C LEU A 328 -27.87 21.87 -18.50
N LYS A 329 -28.61 21.28 -17.55
CA LYS A 329 -28.96 19.85 -17.57
C LYS A 329 -29.72 19.44 -18.82
N THR A 330 -30.61 20.32 -19.31
CA THR A 330 -31.35 20.03 -20.55
C THR A 330 -30.44 20.06 -21.77
N LEU A 331 -29.51 21.01 -21.86
CA LEU A 331 -28.52 21.08 -22.94
C LEU A 331 -27.61 19.85 -22.94
N ARG A 332 -27.16 19.40 -21.75
CA ARG A 332 -26.35 18.19 -21.59
C ARG A 332 -27.14 16.96 -22.08
N ALA A 333 -28.33 16.73 -21.57
CA ALA A 333 -29.14 15.58 -21.96
C ALA A 333 -29.49 15.57 -23.46
N TRP A 334 -29.63 16.75 -24.07
CA TRP A 334 -29.88 16.86 -25.50
C TRP A 334 -28.60 16.54 -26.31
N SER A 335 -27.44 16.98 -25.84
CA SER A 335 -26.14 16.62 -26.42
C SER A 335 -25.88 15.13 -26.35
N ASP A 336 -26.07 14.52 -25.16
CA ASP A 336 -25.84 13.08 -24.92
C ASP A 336 -26.82 12.20 -25.72
N ALA A 337 -27.92 12.77 -26.18
CA ALA A 337 -28.92 12.14 -27.05
C ALA A 337 -28.69 12.47 -28.54
N ASP A 338 -27.48 12.84 -28.97
CA ASP A 338 -27.14 13.20 -30.34
C ASP A 338 -28.10 14.24 -30.97
N GLY A 339 -28.55 15.21 -30.17
CA GLY A 339 -29.51 16.22 -30.61
C GLY A 339 -30.97 15.74 -30.65
N SER A 340 -31.27 14.54 -30.20
CA SER A 340 -32.61 13.98 -30.23
C SER A 340 -33.46 14.48 -29.05
N THR A 341 -34.39 15.40 -29.32
CA THR A 341 -35.36 15.89 -28.30
C THR A 341 -36.21 14.76 -27.65
N PRO A 342 -36.69 13.72 -28.37
CA PRO A 342 -37.42 12.63 -27.73
C PRO A 342 -36.58 11.81 -26.78
N GLN A 343 -35.29 11.51 -27.12
CA GLN A 343 -34.39 10.74 -26.25
C GLN A 343 -34.00 11.55 -25.03
N ALA A 344 -33.67 12.84 -25.19
CA ALA A 344 -33.42 13.76 -24.09
C ALA A 344 -34.61 13.87 -23.13
N ALA A 345 -35.84 13.87 -23.66
CA ALA A 345 -37.07 13.89 -22.85
C ALA A 345 -37.20 12.62 -21.98
N THR A 346 -36.82 11.46 -22.54
CA THR A 346 -36.83 10.20 -21.81
C THR A 346 -35.81 10.22 -20.67
N SER A 347 -34.57 10.67 -20.92
CA SER A 347 -33.52 10.75 -19.90
C SER A 347 -33.83 11.76 -18.79
N LEU A 348 -34.53 12.86 -19.14
CA LEU A 348 -34.96 13.89 -18.20
C LEU A 348 -36.31 13.61 -17.51
N HIS A 349 -36.93 12.46 -17.80
CA HIS A 349 -38.27 12.09 -17.29
C HIS A 349 -39.31 13.18 -17.47
N CYS A 350 -39.35 13.83 -18.67
CA CYS A 350 -40.30 14.90 -18.97
C CYS A 350 -40.88 14.76 -20.39
N HIS A 351 -41.89 15.59 -20.72
CA HIS A 351 -42.48 15.55 -22.06
C HIS A 351 -41.57 16.24 -23.08
N ARG A 352 -41.52 15.74 -24.32
CA ARG A 352 -40.72 16.31 -25.43
C ARG A 352 -40.95 17.82 -25.66
N ASN A 353 -42.17 18.31 -25.45
CA ASN A 353 -42.47 19.72 -25.58
C ASN A 353 -41.78 20.56 -24.49
N THR A 354 -41.58 20.01 -23.30
CA THR A 354 -40.81 20.66 -22.22
C THR A 354 -39.38 20.82 -22.60
N VAL A 355 -38.75 19.77 -23.19
CA VAL A 355 -37.37 19.85 -23.68
C VAL A 355 -37.26 20.90 -24.79
N ARG A 356 -38.19 20.88 -25.77
CA ARG A 356 -38.20 21.88 -26.85
C ARG A 356 -38.34 23.32 -26.33
N TYR A 357 -39.18 23.55 -25.36
CA TYR A 357 -39.36 24.86 -24.71
C TYR A 357 -38.06 25.29 -24.01
N ARG A 358 -37.42 24.38 -23.27
CA ARG A 358 -36.16 24.71 -22.60
C ARG A 358 -34.99 24.95 -23.59
N LEU A 359 -34.89 24.21 -24.68
CA LEU A 359 -33.91 24.45 -25.73
C LEU A 359 -34.12 25.82 -26.37
N HIS A 360 -35.39 26.24 -26.62
CA HIS A 360 -35.66 27.58 -27.14
C HIS A 360 -35.26 28.66 -26.12
N ARG A 361 -35.49 28.49 -24.83
CA ARG A 361 -35.00 29.40 -23.80
C ARG A 361 -33.43 29.47 -23.79
N ILE A 362 -32.74 28.35 -24.03
CA ILE A 362 -31.29 28.34 -24.16
C ILE A 362 -30.84 29.20 -25.35
N GLU A 363 -31.49 29.07 -26.49
CA GLU A 363 -31.22 29.89 -27.67
C GLU A 363 -31.44 31.40 -27.36
N GLU A 364 -32.55 31.74 -26.72
CA GLU A 364 -32.86 33.14 -26.36
C GLU A 364 -31.83 33.75 -25.43
N HIS A 365 -31.42 33.03 -24.37
CA HIS A 365 -30.49 33.54 -23.38
C HIS A 365 -29.03 33.51 -23.83
N SER A 366 -28.63 32.59 -24.71
CA SER A 366 -27.26 32.51 -25.24
C SER A 366 -27.08 33.37 -26.52
N GLY A 367 -28.18 33.79 -27.15
CA GLY A 367 -28.12 34.46 -28.47
C GLY A 367 -27.63 33.56 -29.61
N SER A 368 -27.62 32.25 -29.39
CA SER A 368 -27.11 31.25 -30.33
C SER A 368 -28.18 30.26 -30.74
N THR A 369 -28.17 29.78 -31.97
CA THR A 369 -29.15 28.78 -32.45
C THR A 369 -28.55 27.38 -32.46
N LEU A 370 -29.34 26.41 -31.99
CA LEU A 370 -28.96 25.00 -31.98
C LEU A 370 -29.08 24.30 -33.34
N THR A 371 -29.58 25.02 -34.33
CA THR A 371 -29.65 24.54 -35.75
C THR A 371 -28.37 24.82 -36.52
N HIS A 372 -27.49 25.70 -36.03
CA HIS A 372 -26.24 26.05 -36.71
C HIS A 372 -25.08 25.27 -36.09
N PRO A 373 -24.42 24.32 -36.80
CA PRO A 373 -23.45 23.40 -36.23
C PRO A 373 -22.32 24.10 -35.46
N ALA A 374 -21.72 25.17 -35.98
CA ALA A 374 -20.65 25.90 -35.33
C ALA A 374 -21.10 26.53 -33.99
N ARG A 375 -22.32 27.13 -33.96
CA ARG A 375 -22.86 27.73 -32.73
C ARG A 375 -23.23 26.69 -31.69
N THR A 376 -23.75 25.56 -32.16
CA THR A 376 -23.99 24.39 -31.26
C THR A 376 -22.68 23.90 -30.66
N ALA A 377 -21.62 23.77 -31.43
CA ALA A 377 -20.31 23.38 -30.93
C ALA A 377 -19.79 24.36 -29.86
N GLU A 378 -19.88 25.70 -30.12
CA GLU A 378 -19.51 26.71 -29.13
C GLU A 378 -20.27 26.57 -27.81
N LEU A 379 -21.60 26.33 -27.89
CA LEU A 379 -22.45 26.10 -26.68
C LEU A 379 -22.05 24.84 -25.92
N LEU A 380 -21.74 23.73 -26.61
CA LEU A 380 -21.35 22.48 -26.00
C LEU A 380 -19.95 22.58 -25.38
N VAL A 381 -19.00 23.28 -26.03
CA VAL A 381 -17.68 23.58 -25.45
C VAL A 381 -17.82 24.42 -24.18
N ALA A 382 -18.69 25.47 -24.22
CA ALA A 382 -18.93 26.32 -23.09
C ALA A 382 -19.64 25.58 -21.93
N LEU A 383 -20.59 24.69 -22.24
CA LEU A 383 -21.22 23.81 -21.26
C LEU A 383 -20.17 22.91 -20.57
N ARG A 384 -19.28 22.29 -21.37
CA ARG A 384 -18.24 21.42 -20.85
C ARG A 384 -17.25 22.19 -19.95
N ALA A 385 -16.93 23.44 -20.28
CA ALA A 385 -16.09 24.29 -19.41
C ALA A 385 -16.75 24.60 -18.06
N VAL A 386 -18.08 24.84 -18.03
CA VAL A 386 -18.83 25.01 -16.77
C VAL A 386 -18.81 23.75 -15.90
N GLU A 387 -18.86 22.60 -16.50
CA GLU A 387 -18.83 21.30 -15.77
C GLU A 387 -17.43 20.95 -15.26
N LEU A 388 -16.38 21.30 -16.02
CA LEU A 388 -15.00 21.05 -15.63
C LEU A 388 -14.52 21.98 -14.50
N PHE A 389 -14.99 23.24 -14.49
CA PHE A 389 -14.54 24.29 -13.55
C PHE A 389 -15.71 24.92 -12.80
N PRO A 390 -16.52 24.16 -12.04
CA PRO A 390 -17.73 24.66 -11.39
C PRO A 390 -17.45 25.83 -10.42
N GLU A 391 -16.30 25.80 -9.73
CA GLU A 391 -15.88 26.83 -8.77
C GLU A 391 -15.79 28.21 -9.39
N GLN A 392 -15.49 28.30 -10.68
CA GLN A 392 -15.42 29.55 -11.43
C GLN A 392 -16.80 30.19 -11.67
N PHE A 393 -17.88 29.46 -11.45
CA PHE A 393 -19.26 29.88 -11.76
C PHE A 393 -20.16 29.94 -10.54
N GLU A 394 -19.71 29.44 -9.37
CA GLU A 394 -20.48 29.47 -8.12
C GLU A 394 -20.62 30.88 -7.52
N ASN A 395 -19.66 31.76 -7.76
CA ASN A 395 -19.61 33.13 -7.17
C ASN A 395 -20.30 34.22 -8.02
N THR A 396 -21.13 33.86 -9.02
CA THR A 396 -21.77 34.87 -9.89
C THR A 396 -23.06 35.47 -9.28
N THR A 397 -23.35 35.21 -8.01
CA THR A 397 -24.56 35.69 -7.30
C THR A 397 -24.23 36.77 -6.27
N GLN A 398 -23.33 37.74 -6.57
CA GLN A 398 -23.31 39.01 -5.83
C GLN A 398 -23.56 40.16 -6.81
N PRO A 399 -24.54 41.04 -6.47
CA PRO A 399 -24.93 42.19 -7.29
C PRO A 399 -23.85 43.25 -7.34
#